data_9b42f98528c4bdb702744ffffd656e2d
#
_entry.id   9b42f98528c4bdb702744ffffd656e2d
#
_cell.length_a   1.000
_cell.length_b   1.000
_cell.length_c   1.000
_cell.angle_alpha   90.00
_cell.angle_beta   90.00
_cell.angle_gamma   90.00
#
_symmetry.space_group_name_H-M   'P 1'
#
loop_
_entity.id
_entity.type
_entity.pdbx_description
1 polymer ?
#
loop_
_entity_poly.entity_id
_entity_poly.type
_entity_poly.pdbx_seq_one_letter_code
_entity_poly.pdbx_strand_id
1 'polypeptide(L)'
;HQLALDVECKTPSLLAKWLKSENTSSAESRKLATITRTHFRMTPRQYRKTLSVLRKRIKVLERLMSENRWDEIEFDKIPSKAGLIYRNAFARHDIMREKADKQTYAEFAKSTDTKVNAKALNPCEVVHEAVKLSRAYHADDTDRLMIGKYWDNLADYFHDAVFNGVAVVDTSASMTGGFNEINPIDVAISLGM
;
A
#
# COMPACT_ATOMS: atom_id res chain seq x y z
N HIS A 1 -11.45 22.04 12.00
CA HIS A 1 -12.40 22.46 10.95
C HIS A 1 -12.74 21.29 10.01
N GLN A 2 -11.74 20.62 9.39
CA GLN A 2 -11.99 19.55 8.42
C GLN A 2 -12.79 18.36 8.96
N LEU A 3 -12.54 17.92 10.20
CA LEU A 3 -13.29 16.81 10.79
C LEU A 3 -14.80 17.09 10.91
N ALA A 4 -15.18 18.33 11.24
CA ALA A 4 -16.57 18.74 11.31
C ALA A 4 -17.22 18.69 9.92
N LEU A 5 -16.53 19.15 8.89
CA LEU A 5 -16.98 19.09 7.50
C LEU A 5 -17.13 17.64 7.03
N ASP A 6 -16.17 16.76 7.36
CA ASP A 6 -16.19 15.34 6.99
C ASP A 6 -17.37 14.57 7.61
N VAL A 7 -17.80 14.97 8.81
CA VAL A 7 -18.97 14.32 9.47
C VAL A 7 -20.26 14.56 8.69
N GLU A 8 -20.42 15.74 8.12
CA GLU A 8 -21.63 16.15 7.38
C GLU A 8 -21.57 15.78 5.90
N CYS A 9 -20.34 15.62 5.34
CA CYS A 9 -20.15 15.37 3.92
C CYS A 9 -20.43 13.91 3.53
N LYS A 10 -21.04 13.70 2.34
CA LYS A 10 -21.23 12.35 1.76
C LYS A 10 -19.89 11.71 1.37
N THR A 11 -18.94 12.50 0.89
CA THR A 11 -17.61 12.10 0.46
C THR A 11 -16.55 12.74 1.36
N PRO A 12 -16.32 12.18 2.56
CA PRO A 12 -15.36 12.75 3.50
C PRO A 12 -13.92 12.65 2.98
N SER A 13 -13.06 13.54 3.47
CA SER A 13 -11.63 13.49 3.19
C SER A 13 -10.95 12.28 3.83
N LEU A 14 -9.70 12.03 3.49
CA LEU A 14 -8.89 10.96 4.10
C LEU A 14 -8.45 11.27 5.55
N LEU A 15 -8.86 12.39 6.13
CA LEU A 15 -8.44 12.80 7.47
C LEU A 15 -8.67 11.69 8.52
N ALA A 16 -9.83 11.04 8.49
CA ALA A 16 -10.17 9.99 9.46
C ALA A 16 -9.23 8.78 9.40
N LYS A 17 -8.56 8.52 8.27
CA LYS A 17 -7.51 7.49 8.14
C LYS A 17 -6.29 7.83 9.01
N TRP A 18 -5.91 9.10 9.06
CA TRP A 18 -4.69 9.57 9.73
C TRP A 18 -4.90 9.92 11.21
N LEU A 19 -6.12 10.23 11.62
CA LEU A 19 -6.43 10.49 13.02
C LEU A 19 -6.17 9.25 13.88
N LYS A 20 -5.50 9.45 15.01
CA LYS A 20 -5.13 8.36 15.92
C LYS A 20 -6.34 7.86 16.71
N SER A 21 -6.34 6.58 17.04
CA SER A 21 -7.37 5.95 17.89
C SER A 21 -6.92 5.92 19.33
N GLU A 22 -7.87 6.06 20.28
CA GLU A 22 -7.57 5.93 21.70
C GLU A 22 -7.28 4.48 22.11
N ASN A 23 -7.81 3.51 21.38
CA ASN A 23 -7.62 2.08 21.60
C ASN A 23 -6.43 1.56 20.78
N THR A 24 -5.23 1.96 21.15
CA THR A 24 -3.97 1.52 20.50
C THR A 24 -2.94 1.22 21.59
N SER A 25 -1.99 0.32 21.28
CA SER A 25 -0.87 -0.02 22.18
C SER A 25 0.11 1.14 22.37
N SER A 26 0.28 2.00 21.36
CA SER A 26 1.19 3.15 21.39
C SER A 26 0.68 4.24 22.33
N ALA A 27 1.47 4.56 23.34
CA ALA A 27 1.19 5.65 24.29
C ALA A 27 1.11 7.02 23.59
N GLU A 28 1.99 7.29 22.64
CA GLU A 28 1.99 8.52 21.85
C GLU A 28 0.71 8.65 21.02
N SER A 29 0.31 7.58 20.33
CA SER A 29 -0.93 7.59 19.55
C SER A 29 -2.16 7.84 20.43
N ARG A 30 -2.23 7.26 21.63
CA ARG A 30 -3.30 7.55 22.60
C ARG A 30 -3.31 9.01 23.02
N LYS A 31 -2.14 9.60 23.32
CA LYS A 31 -2.01 11.01 23.68
C LYS A 31 -2.52 11.92 22.56
N LEU A 32 -2.10 11.68 21.32
CA LEU A 32 -2.55 12.45 20.15
C LEU A 32 -4.07 12.31 19.92
N ALA A 33 -4.63 11.10 20.07
CA ALA A 33 -6.06 10.88 19.99
C ALA A 33 -6.84 11.65 21.05
N THR A 34 -6.34 11.67 22.30
CA THR A 34 -6.93 12.44 23.40
C THR A 34 -6.92 13.93 23.12
N ILE A 35 -5.78 14.48 22.64
CA ILE A 35 -5.67 15.90 22.26
C ILE A 35 -6.72 16.23 21.18
N THR A 36 -6.80 15.42 20.12
CA THR A 36 -7.77 15.61 19.04
C THR A 36 -9.20 15.58 19.55
N ARG A 37 -9.54 14.57 20.35
CA ARG A 37 -10.87 14.40 20.95
C ARG A 37 -11.27 15.60 21.81
N THR A 38 -10.36 16.05 22.67
CA THR A 38 -10.59 17.20 23.59
C THR A 38 -10.79 18.48 22.78
N HIS A 39 -9.99 18.70 21.74
CA HIS A 39 -10.13 19.86 20.85
C HIS A 39 -11.53 19.93 20.22
N PHE A 40 -12.09 18.78 19.80
CA PHE A 40 -13.44 18.70 19.24
C PHE A 40 -14.54 18.57 20.31
N ARG A 41 -14.20 18.67 21.59
CA ARG A 41 -15.14 18.55 22.73
C ARG A 41 -16.00 17.27 22.68
N MET A 42 -15.42 16.17 22.22
CA MET A 42 -16.08 14.88 22.12
C MET A 42 -15.82 14.02 23.34
N THR A 43 -16.80 13.21 23.72
CA THR A 43 -16.57 12.11 24.65
C THR A 43 -15.77 10.99 23.99
N PRO A 44 -15.08 10.10 24.73
CA PRO A 44 -14.34 8.98 24.14
C PRO A 44 -15.23 8.09 23.24
N ARG A 45 -16.49 7.88 23.64
CA ARG A 45 -17.46 7.09 22.85
C ARG A 45 -17.85 7.79 21.55
N GLN A 46 -18.11 9.09 21.59
CA GLN A 46 -18.41 9.89 20.39
C GLN A 46 -17.25 9.89 19.42
N TYR A 47 -16.03 10.14 19.90
CA TYR A 47 -14.85 10.15 19.05
C TYR A 47 -14.62 8.80 18.34
N ARG A 48 -14.67 7.68 19.07
CA ARG A 48 -14.55 6.34 18.47
C ARG A 48 -15.64 6.07 17.43
N LYS A 49 -16.89 6.42 17.73
CA LYS A 49 -18.02 6.24 16.81
C LYS A 49 -17.84 7.07 15.54
N THR A 50 -17.44 8.34 15.67
CA THR A 50 -17.17 9.25 14.54
C THR A 50 -16.08 8.70 13.63
N LEU A 51 -14.93 8.31 14.19
CA LEU A 51 -13.84 7.71 13.40
C LEU A 51 -14.28 6.42 12.71
N SER A 52 -15.03 5.56 13.41
CA SER A 52 -15.53 4.31 12.82
C SER A 52 -16.43 4.56 11.62
N VAL A 53 -17.38 5.50 11.74
CA VAL A 53 -18.30 5.87 10.65
C VAL A 53 -17.56 6.49 9.48
N LEU A 54 -16.66 7.43 9.73
CA LEU A 54 -15.89 8.08 8.68
C LEU A 54 -14.97 7.09 7.94
N ARG A 55 -14.26 6.23 8.67
CA ARG A 55 -13.41 5.16 8.08
C ARG A 55 -14.21 4.17 7.25
N LYS A 56 -15.47 3.91 7.61
CA LYS A 56 -16.36 3.11 6.77
C LYS A 56 -16.71 3.83 5.47
N ARG A 57 -17.01 5.14 5.53
CA ARG A 57 -17.36 5.94 4.34
C ARG A 57 -16.20 6.07 3.35
N ILE A 58 -14.97 6.27 3.84
CA ILE A 58 -13.77 6.36 2.98
C ILE A 58 -13.22 4.99 2.54
N LYS A 59 -13.89 3.90 2.86
CA LYS A 59 -13.53 2.52 2.47
C LYS A 59 -12.03 2.22 2.72
N VAL A 60 -11.57 2.44 3.97
CA VAL A 60 -10.19 2.13 4.35
C VAL A 60 -9.89 0.68 4.06
N LEU A 61 -8.81 0.39 3.33
CA LEU A 61 -8.43 -0.94 2.85
C LEU A 61 -8.40 -1.98 3.97
N GLU A 62 -7.72 -1.67 5.08
CA GLU A 62 -7.57 -2.58 6.23
C GLU A 62 -8.93 -2.92 6.87
N ARG A 63 -9.89 -2.02 6.74
CA ARG A 63 -11.25 -2.27 7.20
C ARG A 63 -12.01 -3.22 6.27
N LEU A 64 -11.93 -3.03 4.96
CA LEU A 64 -12.53 -3.95 3.99
C LEU A 64 -11.97 -5.35 4.17
N MET A 65 -10.66 -5.48 4.35
CA MET A 65 -9.98 -6.75 4.61
C MET A 65 -10.48 -7.40 5.92
N SER A 66 -10.60 -6.64 7.01
CA SER A 66 -11.06 -7.16 8.31
C SER A 66 -12.55 -7.53 8.33
N GLU A 67 -13.37 -6.88 7.51
CA GLU A 67 -14.78 -7.17 7.32
C GLU A 67 -15.02 -8.26 6.24
N ASN A 68 -13.97 -8.84 5.68
CA ASN A 68 -14.00 -9.87 4.64
C ASN A 68 -14.72 -9.42 3.34
N ARG A 69 -14.63 -8.13 3.01
CA ARG A 69 -15.26 -7.47 1.85
C ARG A 69 -14.26 -7.27 0.74
N TRP A 70 -13.64 -8.36 0.28
CA TRP A 70 -12.58 -8.37 -0.71
C TRP A 70 -13.06 -7.94 -2.11
N ASP A 71 -14.32 -8.19 -2.42
CA ASP A 71 -14.98 -7.80 -3.65
C ASP A 71 -15.15 -6.28 -3.83
N GLU A 72 -15.15 -5.52 -2.73
CA GLU A 72 -15.26 -4.06 -2.76
C GLU A 72 -13.91 -3.34 -2.90
N ILE A 73 -12.80 -4.05 -2.90
CA ILE A 73 -11.47 -3.46 -3.04
C ILE A 73 -11.24 -3.07 -4.51
N GLU A 74 -10.93 -1.81 -4.76
CA GLU A 74 -10.57 -1.27 -6.06
C GLU A 74 -9.03 -1.22 -6.16
N PHE A 75 -8.43 -2.12 -6.95
CA PHE A 75 -6.98 -2.32 -6.98
C PHE A 75 -6.19 -1.10 -7.47
N ASP A 76 -6.76 -0.33 -8.39
CA ASP A 76 -6.20 0.92 -8.91
C ASP A 76 -6.10 2.04 -7.86
N LYS A 77 -6.96 1.98 -6.83
CA LYS A 77 -7.04 2.97 -5.74
C LYS A 77 -6.26 2.60 -4.48
N ILE A 78 -5.64 1.43 -4.45
CA ILE A 78 -4.86 0.98 -3.30
C ILE A 78 -3.63 1.88 -3.12
N PRO A 79 -3.31 2.32 -1.88
CA PRO A 79 -2.05 3.01 -1.61
C PRO A 79 -0.84 2.15 -1.97
N SER A 80 0.17 2.75 -2.59
CA SER A 80 1.34 2.08 -3.16
C SER A 80 1.96 1.00 -2.25
N LYS A 81 2.33 1.37 -1.02
CA LYS A 81 2.94 0.42 -0.06
C LYS A 81 1.98 -0.67 0.39
N ALA A 82 0.70 -0.33 0.60
CA ALA A 82 -0.29 -1.31 0.99
C ALA A 82 -0.53 -2.35 -0.13
N GLY A 83 -0.55 -1.91 -1.38
CA GLY A 83 -0.67 -2.79 -2.53
C GLY A 83 0.48 -3.79 -2.63
N LEU A 84 1.71 -3.32 -2.43
CA LEU A 84 2.90 -4.17 -2.46
C LEU A 84 2.92 -5.17 -1.28
N ILE A 85 2.55 -4.72 -0.08
CA ILE A 85 2.58 -5.56 1.14
C ILE A 85 1.47 -6.62 1.12
N TYR A 86 0.25 -6.25 0.71
CA TYR A 86 -0.93 -7.13 0.80
C TYR A 86 -1.19 -7.95 -0.46
N ARG A 87 -0.32 -7.93 -1.49
CA ARG A 87 -0.51 -8.62 -2.76
C ARG A 87 -0.87 -10.11 -2.61
N ASN A 88 -0.19 -10.82 -1.72
CA ASN A 88 -0.47 -12.23 -1.45
C ASN A 88 -1.84 -12.45 -0.78
N ALA A 89 -2.32 -11.47 -0.02
CA ALA A 89 -3.66 -11.53 0.56
C ALA A 89 -4.73 -11.32 -0.51
N PHE A 90 -4.51 -10.42 -1.46
CA PHE A 90 -5.44 -10.22 -2.58
C PHE A 90 -5.55 -11.48 -3.44
N ALA A 91 -4.43 -12.08 -3.85
CA ALA A 91 -4.42 -13.32 -4.64
C ALA A 91 -5.16 -14.46 -3.92
N ARG A 92 -4.96 -14.64 -2.61
CA ARG A 92 -5.65 -15.67 -1.83
C ARG A 92 -7.16 -15.50 -1.75
N HIS A 93 -7.67 -14.29 -1.95
CA HIS A 93 -9.10 -13.99 -1.85
C HIS A 93 -9.77 -13.77 -3.21
N ASP A 94 -9.11 -14.09 -4.31
CA ASP A 94 -9.64 -13.97 -5.67
C ASP A 94 -10.95 -14.75 -5.88
N ILE A 95 -11.09 -15.91 -5.23
CA ILE A 95 -12.33 -16.71 -5.26
C ILE A 95 -13.57 -15.91 -4.80
N MET A 96 -13.40 -14.99 -3.85
CA MET A 96 -14.51 -14.15 -3.39
C MET A 96 -14.93 -13.11 -4.43
N ARG A 97 -13.95 -12.59 -5.16
CA ARG A 97 -14.18 -11.63 -6.24
C ARG A 97 -14.81 -12.31 -7.46
N GLU A 98 -14.33 -13.48 -7.81
CA GLU A 98 -14.88 -14.31 -8.89
C GLU A 98 -16.37 -14.62 -8.65
N LYS A 99 -16.74 -15.04 -7.41
CA LYS A 99 -18.14 -15.27 -7.03
C LYS A 99 -19.02 -14.01 -7.08
N ALA A 100 -18.43 -12.83 -6.94
CA ALA A 100 -19.11 -11.54 -7.01
C ALA A 100 -19.11 -10.93 -8.42
N ASP A 101 -18.65 -11.67 -9.44
CA ASP A 101 -18.47 -11.17 -10.81
C ASP A 101 -17.63 -9.89 -10.88
N LYS A 102 -16.54 -9.87 -10.12
CA LYS A 102 -15.57 -8.76 -10.06
C LYS A 102 -14.22 -9.20 -10.61
N GLN A 103 -13.53 -8.25 -11.23
CA GLN A 103 -12.17 -8.48 -11.72
C GLN A 103 -11.30 -9.08 -10.61
N THR A 104 -10.71 -10.25 -10.86
CA THR A 104 -9.78 -10.91 -9.96
C THR A 104 -8.43 -10.19 -9.91
N TYR A 105 -7.63 -10.43 -8.88
CA TYR A 105 -6.28 -9.87 -8.77
C TYR A 105 -5.36 -10.40 -9.88
N ALA A 106 -5.53 -11.67 -10.26
CA ALA A 106 -4.81 -12.29 -11.37
C ALA A 106 -5.15 -11.63 -12.72
N GLU A 107 -6.42 -11.33 -12.97
CA GLU A 107 -6.84 -10.59 -14.18
C GLU A 107 -6.33 -9.15 -14.17
N PHE A 108 -6.37 -8.49 -13.01
CA PHE A 108 -5.80 -7.15 -12.85
C PHE A 108 -4.29 -7.13 -13.11
N ALA A 109 -3.56 -8.17 -12.67
CA ALA A 109 -2.12 -8.30 -12.92
C ALA A 109 -1.81 -8.43 -14.42
N LYS A 110 -2.61 -9.21 -15.15
CA LYS A 110 -2.44 -9.47 -16.61
C LYS A 110 -2.86 -8.28 -17.47
N SER A 111 -3.78 -7.45 -17.00
CA SER A 111 -4.31 -6.33 -17.80
C SER A 111 -3.25 -5.26 -18.02
N THR A 112 -3.03 -4.83 -19.26
CA THR A 112 -2.13 -3.73 -19.63
C THR A 112 -2.76 -2.36 -19.44
N ASP A 113 -4.09 -2.28 -19.48
CA ASP A 113 -4.83 -1.02 -19.42
C ASP A 113 -4.98 -0.46 -18.01
N THR A 114 -4.80 -1.30 -16.99
CA THR A 114 -4.92 -0.91 -15.59
C THR A 114 -3.57 -0.54 -15.00
N LYS A 115 -3.54 0.54 -14.23
CA LYS A 115 -2.32 1.03 -13.55
C LYS A 115 -2.39 0.82 -12.06
N VAL A 116 -1.25 0.53 -11.45
CA VAL A 116 -1.09 0.52 -10.00
C VAL A 116 -0.61 1.88 -9.51
N ASN A 117 -0.95 2.22 -8.29
CA ASN A 117 -0.39 3.40 -7.66
C ASN A 117 1.02 3.06 -7.11
N ALA A 118 2.07 3.50 -7.80
CA ALA A 118 3.47 3.31 -7.39
C ALA A 118 4.16 4.60 -6.90
N LYS A 119 3.44 5.74 -6.87
CA LYS A 119 4.00 7.08 -6.62
C LYS A 119 4.78 7.22 -5.31
N ALA A 120 4.47 6.44 -4.29
CA ALA A 120 5.11 6.49 -2.97
C ALA A 120 6.08 5.32 -2.72
N LEU A 121 6.39 4.52 -3.75
CA LEU A 121 7.39 3.46 -3.67
C LEU A 121 8.75 3.98 -4.11
N ASN A 122 9.78 3.54 -3.40
CA ASN A 122 11.15 3.68 -3.88
C ASN A 122 11.50 2.48 -4.78
N PRO A 123 12.28 2.67 -5.85
CA PRO A 123 12.68 1.57 -6.73
C PRO A 123 13.27 0.36 -5.98
N CYS A 124 14.10 0.61 -4.97
CA CYS A 124 14.69 -0.45 -4.15
C CYS A 124 13.66 -1.30 -3.36
N GLU A 125 12.49 -0.74 -3.01
CA GLU A 125 11.43 -1.52 -2.37
C GLU A 125 10.83 -2.56 -3.33
N VAL A 126 10.69 -2.21 -4.61
CA VAL A 126 10.20 -3.11 -5.66
C VAL A 126 11.24 -4.17 -5.99
N VAL A 127 12.51 -3.78 -6.13
CA VAL A 127 13.64 -4.70 -6.36
C VAL A 127 13.76 -5.69 -5.20
N HIS A 128 13.65 -5.24 -3.96
CA HIS A 128 13.70 -6.11 -2.79
C HIS A 128 12.63 -7.21 -2.84
N GLU A 129 11.39 -6.86 -3.17
CA GLU A 129 10.32 -7.84 -3.33
C GLU A 129 10.54 -8.76 -4.54
N ALA A 130 11.11 -8.27 -5.64
CA ALA A 130 11.51 -9.09 -6.79
C ALA A 130 12.59 -10.11 -6.41
N VAL A 131 13.60 -9.69 -5.65
CA VAL A 131 14.68 -10.57 -5.16
C VAL A 131 14.13 -11.63 -4.21
N LYS A 132 13.22 -11.27 -3.30
CA LYS A 132 12.53 -12.26 -2.44
C LYS A 132 11.78 -13.27 -3.28
N LEU A 133 11.05 -12.81 -4.28
CA LEU A 133 10.25 -13.68 -5.15
C LEU A 133 11.11 -14.62 -5.97
N SER A 134 12.28 -14.15 -6.47
CA SER A 134 13.22 -14.99 -7.22
C SER A 134 13.80 -16.17 -6.40
N ARG A 135 13.86 -16.02 -5.07
CA ARG A 135 14.35 -17.04 -4.14
C ARG A 135 13.22 -17.95 -3.62
N ALA A 136 11.97 -17.59 -3.86
CA ALA A 136 10.83 -18.39 -3.42
C ALA A 136 10.67 -19.62 -4.33
N TYR A 137 10.58 -20.81 -3.73
CA TYR A 137 10.48 -22.09 -4.44
C TYR A 137 9.20 -22.20 -5.29
N HIS A 138 8.13 -21.53 -4.89
CA HIS A 138 6.84 -21.48 -5.59
C HIS A 138 6.38 -20.03 -5.76
N ALA A 139 7.08 -19.28 -6.59
CA ALA A 139 6.63 -17.93 -6.94
C ALA A 139 5.48 -18.03 -7.95
N ASP A 140 4.33 -17.46 -7.61
CA ASP A 140 3.18 -17.37 -8.50
C ASP A 140 3.47 -16.38 -9.65
N ASP A 141 3.01 -16.70 -10.85
CA ASP A 141 3.12 -15.82 -12.02
C ASP A 141 2.37 -14.48 -11.80
N THR A 142 1.28 -14.50 -11.05
CA THR A 142 0.55 -13.29 -10.66
C THR A 142 1.42 -12.33 -9.85
N ASP A 143 2.19 -12.85 -8.89
CA ASP A 143 3.12 -12.05 -8.09
C ASP A 143 4.21 -11.41 -8.94
N ARG A 144 4.76 -12.17 -9.90
CA ARG A 144 5.78 -11.67 -10.84
C ARG A 144 5.24 -10.55 -11.72
N LEU A 145 4.06 -10.75 -12.29
CA LEU A 145 3.37 -9.75 -13.12
C LEU A 145 3.08 -8.48 -12.30
N MET A 146 2.64 -8.62 -11.06
CA MET A 146 2.36 -7.48 -10.21
C MET A 146 3.61 -6.69 -9.83
N ILE A 147 4.71 -7.35 -9.53
CA ILE A 147 5.99 -6.67 -9.25
C ILE A 147 6.47 -5.92 -10.51
N GLY A 148 6.39 -6.54 -11.69
CA GLY A 148 6.67 -5.87 -12.96
C GLY A 148 5.78 -4.64 -13.16
N LYS A 149 4.47 -4.79 -12.90
CA LYS A 149 3.51 -3.69 -13.00
C LYS A 149 3.82 -2.53 -12.04
N TYR A 150 4.28 -2.82 -10.81
CA TYR A 150 4.76 -1.77 -9.90
C TYR A 150 6.00 -1.07 -10.43
N TRP A 151 6.96 -1.81 -10.99
CA TRP A 151 8.15 -1.27 -11.60
C TRP A 151 7.82 -0.32 -12.75
N ASP A 152 6.98 -0.73 -13.69
CA ASP A 152 6.57 0.04 -14.86
C ASP A 152 5.77 1.32 -14.52
N ASN A 153 5.22 1.41 -13.31
CA ASN A 153 4.46 2.56 -12.82
C ASN A 153 5.20 3.39 -11.75
N LEU A 154 6.50 3.14 -11.54
CA LEU A 154 7.34 4.02 -10.73
C LEU A 154 7.42 5.42 -11.35
N ALA A 155 7.76 6.41 -10.53
CA ALA A 155 8.01 7.75 -11.02
C ALA A 155 9.25 7.74 -11.91
N ASP A 156 9.17 8.38 -13.07
CA ASP A 156 10.34 8.66 -13.89
C ASP A 156 11.18 9.75 -13.23
N TYR A 157 12.36 9.40 -12.74
CA TYR A 157 13.27 10.32 -12.08
C TYR A 157 14.18 11.06 -13.07
N PHE A 158 14.28 10.59 -14.30
CA PHE A 158 15.14 11.18 -15.32
C PHE A 158 14.44 12.24 -16.18
N HIS A 159 13.10 12.26 -16.19
CA HIS A 159 12.31 13.28 -16.91
C HIS A 159 12.79 13.50 -18.35
N ASP A 160 12.94 12.45 -19.13
CA ASP A 160 13.44 12.49 -20.51
C ASP A 160 14.88 13.01 -20.66
N ALA A 161 15.65 13.09 -19.57
CA ALA A 161 17.06 13.48 -19.65
C ALA A 161 17.85 12.44 -20.46
N VAL A 162 18.56 12.90 -21.48
CA VAL A 162 19.48 12.06 -22.23
C VAL A 162 20.73 11.83 -21.37
N PHE A 163 20.85 10.62 -20.82
CA PHE A 163 21.99 10.23 -20.01
C PHE A 163 22.93 9.32 -20.82
N ASN A 164 24.18 9.79 -21.04
CA ASN A 164 25.25 8.99 -21.63
C ASN A 164 26.17 8.49 -20.50
N GLY A 165 25.88 7.31 -19.97
CA GLY A 165 26.65 6.73 -18.89
C GLY A 165 26.48 5.21 -18.83
N VAL A 166 27.38 4.57 -18.11
CA VAL A 166 27.30 3.13 -17.78
C VAL A 166 27.17 3.01 -16.26
N ALA A 167 26.11 2.35 -15.81
CA ALA A 167 25.96 2.01 -14.40
C ALA A 167 26.84 0.81 -14.05
N VAL A 168 27.70 0.96 -13.06
CA VAL A 168 28.47 -0.16 -12.50
C VAL A 168 27.91 -0.50 -11.14
N VAL A 169 27.28 -1.67 -11.06
CA VAL A 169 26.59 -2.13 -9.85
C VAL A 169 27.45 -3.15 -9.11
N ASP A 170 27.80 -2.85 -7.86
CA ASP A 170 28.43 -3.83 -6.97
C ASP A 170 27.41 -4.84 -6.47
N THR A 171 27.63 -6.12 -6.80
CA THR A 171 26.78 -7.25 -6.39
C THR A 171 27.53 -8.23 -5.48
N SER A 172 28.59 -7.78 -4.82
CA SER A 172 29.39 -8.60 -3.90
C SER A 172 28.55 -9.09 -2.70
N ALA A 173 29.00 -10.18 -2.07
CA ALA A 173 28.30 -10.80 -0.95
C ALA A 173 28.13 -9.86 0.26
N SER A 174 29.04 -8.90 0.44
CA SER A 174 28.96 -7.88 1.49
C SER A 174 27.75 -6.94 1.34
N MET A 175 27.18 -6.85 0.15
CA MET A 175 25.98 -6.05 -0.13
C MET A 175 24.70 -6.77 0.27
N THR A 176 24.77 -8.04 0.66
CA THR A 176 23.61 -8.84 1.07
C THR A 176 23.47 -8.84 2.59
N GLY A 177 22.25 -8.64 3.09
CA GLY A 177 21.93 -8.66 4.52
C GLY A 177 20.78 -9.63 4.82
N GLY A 178 19.97 -9.32 5.83
CA GLY A 178 18.79 -10.12 6.24
C GLY A 178 17.67 -10.12 5.20
N PHE A 179 16.87 -11.18 5.17
CA PHE A 179 15.80 -11.38 4.18
C PHE A 179 14.63 -10.39 4.26
N ASN A 180 14.45 -9.73 5.40
CA ASN A 180 13.27 -8.89 5.65
C ASN A 180 13.57 -7.38 5.57
N GLU A 181 14.81 -6.99 5.31
CA GLU A 181 15.22 -5.60 5.24
C GLU A 181 15.74 -5.28 3.83
N ILE A 182 15.56 -4.03 3.40
CA ILE A 182 16.16 -3.54 2.16
C ILE A 182 17.68 -3.54 2.34
N ASN A 183 18.34 -4.27 1.46
CA ASN A 183 19.77 -4.43 1.50
C ASN A 183 20.47 -3.41 0.57
N PRO A 184 21.76 -3.13 0.78
CA PRO A 184 22.53 -2.30 -0.15
C PRO A 184 22.47 -2.78 -1.60
N ILE A 185 22.41 -4.10 -1.83
CA ILE A 185 22.26 -4.68 -3.17
C ILE A 185 20.95 -4.30 -3.85
N ASP A 186 19.83 -4.22 -3.09
CA ASP A 186 18.52 -3.85 -3.64
C ASP A 186 18.56 -2.40 -4.15
N VAL A 187 19.25 -1.52 -3.41
CA VAL A 187 19.47 -0.13 -3.80
C VAL A 187 20.38 -0.05 -5.03
N ALA A 188 21.50 -0.76 -5.01
CA ALA A 188 22.47 -0.76 -6.10
C ALA A 188 21.86 -1.25 -7.42
N ILE A 189 21.11 -2.36 -7.38
CA ILE A 189 20.37 -2.88 -8.55
C ILE A 189 19.36 -1.85 -9.04
N SER A 190 18.58 -1.25 -8.14
CA SER A 190 17.54 -0.28 -8.52
C SER A 190 18.05 0.99 -9.17
N LEU A 191 19.31 1.36 -8.90
CA LEU A 191 19.97 2.51 -9.51
C LEU A 191 20.65 2.15 -10.83
N GLY A 192 20.93 0.87 -11.07
CA GLY A 192 21.57 0.37 -12.29
C GLY A 192 20.59 -0.02 -13.40
N MET A 193 19.30 -0.09 -13.08
CA MET A 193 18.22 -0.41 -14.02
C MET A 193 17.57 0.83 -14.61
#